data_964f29becd700ceedb34160e02ce4c56
#
_entry.id   964f29becd700ceedb34160e02ce4c56
#
_cell.length_a   1.000
_cell.length_b   1.000
_cell.length_c   1.000
_cell.angle_alpha   90.00
_cell.angle_beta   90.00
_cell.angle_gamma   90.00
#
_symmetry.space_group_name_H-M   'P 1'
#
loop_
_entity.id
_entity.type
_entity.pdbx_description
1 polymer ?
#
loop_
_entity_poly.entity_id
_entity_poly.type
_entity_poly.pdbx_seq_one_letter_code
_entity_poly.pdbx_strand_id
1 'polypeptide(L)'
;PEQPFKTLSAVNALTLNPGDRVLLARGCVFENQYLHLRARGTKEAPVAVESYGEGALPHIKASGTGLWYQNYGQPLDNPNHVWHGYVSSAVLLYDCEYIRLRDLEISNDPGLLPGERYNQGDKMNRTGVAVVAQNRGTLHGITLTGLYVHDVKGNVYDKHLANGGIYCVCQKPEQENGEIARYEDLHITRCRVERCSR
;
A
#
# COMPACT_ATOMS: atom_id res chain seq x y z
N PRO A 1 -24.53 5.94 5.81
CA PRO A 1 -24.52 7.15 4.97
C PRO A 1 -25.63 7.06 3.92
N GLU A 2 -26.30 8.17 3.66
CA GLU A 2 -27.42 8.20 2.69
C GLU A 2 -26.92 8.02 1.25
N GLN A 3 -25.67 8.38 0.95
CA GLN A 3 -25.04 8.22 -0.35
C GLN A 3 -23.61 7.71 -0.19
N PRO A 4 -23.40 6.40 -0.08
CA PRO A 4 -22.05 5.85 0.01
C PRO A 4 -21.30 5.94 -1.32
N PHE A 5 -19.99 6.15 -1.27
CA PHE A 5 -19.14 6.02 -2.45
C PHE A 5 -19.17 4.57 -2.97
N LYS A 6 -19.30 4.40 -4.29
CA LYS A 6 -19.30 3.08 -4.93
C LYS A 6 -17.89 2.57 -5.25
N THR A 7 -16.92 3.46 -5.30
CA THR A 7 -15.56 3.15 -5.77
C THR A 7 -14.49 3.71 -4.83
N LEU A 8 -13.36 3.02 -4.74
CA LEU A 8 -12.17 3.50 -4.03
C LEU A 8 -11.51 4.69 -4.73
N SER A 9 -11.72 4.86 -6.05
CA SER A 9 -11.22 6.04 -6.76
C SER A 9 -11.79 7.34 -6.20
N ALA A 10 -13.04 7.33 -5.74
CA ALA A 10 -13.64 8.47 -5.07
C ALA A 10 -12.92 8.77 -3.74
N VAL A 11 -12.52 7.72 -3.00
CA VAL A 11 -11.74 7.88 -1.75
C VAL A 11 -10.32 8.39 -2.03
N ASN A 12 -9.66 7.85 -3.07
CA ASN A 12 -8.32 8.28 -3.47
C ASN A 12 -8.25 9.77 -3.86
N ALA A 13 -9.37 10.36 -4.26
CA ALA A 13 -9.47 11.78 -4.62
C ALA A 13 -9.72 12.71 -3.42
N LEU A 14 -9.98 12.16 -2.22
CA LEU A 14 -10.26 12.96 -1.04
C LEU A 14 -8.98 13.46 -0.38
N THR A 15 -9.05 14.66 0.16
CA THR A 15 -8.11 15.11 1.19
C THR A 15 -8.68 14.71 2.55
N LEU A 16 -8.05 13.72 3.19
CA LEU A 16 -8.47 13.26 4.51
C LEU A 16 -7.80 14.11 5.59
N ASN A 17 -8.61 14.62 6.50
CA ASN A 17 -8.20 15.44 7.63
C ASN A 17 -8.05 14.61 8.91
N PRO A 18 -7.37 15.11 9.94
CA PRO A 18 -7.30 14.44 11.24
C PRO A 18 -8.69 14.06 11.76
N GLY A 19 -8.86 12.79 12.12
CA GLY A 19 -10.12 12.24 12.63
C GLY A 19 -11.07 11.70 11.56
N ASP A 20 -10.79 11.90 10.26
CA ASP A 20 -11.61 11.34 9.20
C ASP A 20 -11.54 9.82 9.19
N ARG A 21 -12.69 9.21 8.88
CA ARG A 21 -12.83 7.75 8.82
C ARG A 21 -13.41 7.32 7.47
N VAL A 22 -12.68 6.47 6.77
CA VAL A 22 -13.15 5.76 5.60
C VAL A 22 -13.67 4.39 6.04
N LEU A 23 -14.97 4.17 5.90
CA LEU A 23 -15.63 2.95 6.33
C LEU A 23 -15.98 2.09 5.11
N LEU A 24 -15.42 0.88 5.06
CA LEU A 24 -15.68 -0.09 4.00
C LEU A 24 -16.70 -1.13 4.51
N ALA A 25 -17.79 -1.33 3.78
CA ALA A 25 -18.83 -2.27 4.19
C ALA A 25 -18.32 -3.71 4.10
N ARG A 26 -18.54 -4.49 5.16
CA ARG A 26 -18.31 -5.94 5.13
C ARG A 26 -19.16 -6.62 4.05
N GLY A 27 -18.61 -7.68 3.45
CA GLY A 27 -19.22 -8.37 2.32
C GLY A 27 -19.02 -7.69 0.96
N CYS A 28 -18.48 -6.48 0.90
CA CYS A 28 -18.15 -5.81 -0.37
C CYS A 28 -16.81 -6.26 -0.94
N VAL A 29 -16.75 -6.40 -2.26
CA VAL A 29 -15.53 -6.65 -3.01
C VAL A 29 -15.31 -5.49 -3.97
N PHE A 30 -14.13 -4.86 -3.88
CA PHE A 30 -13.71 -3.76 -4.75
C PHE A 30 -12.82 -4.33 -5.85
N GLU A 31 -13.46 -4.90 -6.88
CA GLU A 31 -12.80 -5.55 -8.02
C GLU A 31 -12.03 -4.55 -8.88
N ASN A 32 -10.77 -4.86 -9.20
CA ASN A 32 -9.88 -4.03 -10.01
C ASN A 32 -9.71 -2.61 -9.45
N GLN A 33 -9.75 -2.49 -8.14
CA GLN A 33 -9.62 -1.20 -7.44
C GLN A 33 -8.51 -1.26 -6.41
N TYR A 34 -7.99 -0.09 -6.10
CA TYR A 34 -6.89 0.12 -5.17
C TYR A 34 -7.15 1.32 -4.26
N LEU A 35 -6.46 1.38 -3.15
CA LEU A 35 -6.53 2.48 -2.19
C LEU A 35 -5.15 3.11 -2.01
N HIS A 36 -4.97 4.33 -2.50
CA HIS A 36 -3.72 5.09 -2.39
C HIS A 36 -3.96 6.37 -1.60
N LEU A 37 -3.28 6.51 -0.46
CA LEU A 37 -3.48 7.61 0.46
C LEU A 37 -2.19 8.36 0.75
N ARG A 38 -2.34 9.68 0.96
CA ARG A 38 -1.33 10.61 1.49
C ARG A 38 -1.90 11.37 2.68
N ALA A 39 -2.53 10.65 3.59
CA ALA A 39 -3.29 11.22 4.70
C ALA A 39 -2.42 11.49 5.92
N ARG A 40 -2.76 12.54 6.66
CA ARG A 40 -2.12 12.89 7.93
C ARG A 40 -3.17 13.11 9.01
N GLY A 41 -3.16 12.24 10.00
CA GLY A 41 -3.88 12.46 11.25
C GLY A 41 -3.04 13.17 12.31
N THR A 42 -3.51 13.11 13.54
CA THR A 42 -2.75 13.43 14.75
C THR A 42 -2.84 12.25 15.72
N LYS A 43 -2.06 12.30 16.78
CA LYS A 43 -2.09 11.25 17.81
C LYS A 43 -3.49 11.14 18.45
N GLU A 44 -4.15 12.27 18.66
CA GLU A 44 -5.48 12.37 19.26
C GLU A 44 -6.61 12.09 18.25
N ALA A 45 -6.35 12.39 16.96
CA ALA A 45 -7.32 12.27 15.88
C ALA A 45 -6.68 11.59 14.65
N PRO A 46 -6.34 10.30 14.72
CA PRO A 46 -5.77 9.59 13.58
C PRO A 46 -6.80 9.44 12.46
N VAL A 47 -6.31 9.40 11.22
CA VAL A 47 -7.13 8.97 10.07
C VAL A 47 -7.31 7.46 10.14
N ALA A 48 -8.51 6.97 9.88
CA ALA A 48 -8.80 5.54 9.91
C ALA A 48 -9.42 5.04 8.60
N VAL A 49 -8.98 3.87 8.15
CA VAL A 49 -9.65 3.07 7.12
C VAL A 49 -9.97 1.72 7.74
N GLU A 50 -11.25 1.41 7.84
CA GLU A 50 -11.70 0.24 8.58
C GLU A 50 -13.00 -0.36 8.05
N SER A 51 -13.25 -1.62 8.38
CA SER A 51 -14.51 -2.26 8.04
C SER A 51 -15.65 -1.85 8.98
N TYR A 52 -16.89 -1.91 8.48
CA TYR A 52 -18.09 -1.77 9.29
C TYR A 52 -19.17 -2.78 8.86
N GLY A 53 -20.15 -3.03 9.73
CA GLY A 53 -21.21 -4.00 9.51
C GLY A 53 -20.80 -5.42 9.89
N GLU A 54 -21.55 -6.39 9.39
CA GLU A 54 -21.36 -7.82 9.66
C GLU A 54 -21.01 -8.59 8.38
N GLY A 55 -20.41 -9.78 8.51
CA GLY A 55 -20.04 -10.65 7.41
C GLY A 55 -18.55 -10.68 7.11
N ALA A 56 -18.19 -11.12 5.89
CA ALA A 56 -16.81 -11.22 5.44
C ALA A 56 -16.11 -9.86 5.44
N LEU A 57 -14.78 -9.84 5.58
CA LEU A 57 -14.01 -8.62 5.47
C LEU A 57 -14.25 -7.94 4.11
N PRO A 58 -14.27 -6.59 4.05
CA PRO A 58 -14.29 -5.91 2.76
C PRO A 58 -12.99 -6.19 2.02
N HIS A 59 -13.10 -6.62 0.77
CA HIS A 59 -11.98 -7.08 -0.02
C HIS A 59 -11.55 -6.02 -1.05
N ILE A 60 -10.33 -5.50 -0.91
CA ILE A 60 -9.66 -4.69 -1.93
C ILE A 60 -8.89 -5.63 -2.85
N LYS A 61 -9.42 -5.88 -4.04
CA LYS A 61 -8.85 -6.79 -5.03
C LYS A 61 -8.31 -6.00 -6.21
N ALA A 62 -7.01 -5.67 -6.13
CA ALA A 62 -6.40 -4.76 -7.10
C ALA A 62 -6.15 -5.39 -8.47
N SER A 63 -5.92 -6.70 -8.55
CA SER A 63 -5.73 -7.42 -9.82
C SER A 63 -4.66 -6.78 -10.73
N GLY A 64 -3.55 -6.30 -10.15
CA GLY A 64 -2.47 -5.65 -10.88
C GLY A 64 -2.67 -4.15 -11.15
N THR A 65 -3.79 -3.55 -10.75
CA THR A 65 -3.99 -2.09 -10.79
C THR A 65 -3.23 -1.38 -9.65
N GLY A 66 -3.44 -0.08 -9.47
CA GLY A 66 -2.77 0.68 -8.40
C GLY A 66 -1.30 0.92 -8.71
N LEU A 67 -1.02 1.37 -9.93
CA LEU A 67 0.34 1.71 -10.35
C LEU A 67 0.82 3.00 -9.71
N TRP A 68 2.07 2.99 -9.25
CA TRP A 68 2.78 4.18 -8.80
C TRP A 68 4.27 4.04 -9.14
N TYR A 69 4.97 5.18 -9.24
CA TYR A 69 6.37 5.19 -9.57
C TYR A 69 7.21 5.22 -8.30
N GLN A 70 7.93 4.13 -8.06
CA GLN A 70 8.90 4.04 -6.97
C GLN A 70 10.27 4.51 -7.43
N ASN A 71 10.92 5.36 -6.64
CA ASN A 71 12.24 5.87 -6.95
C ASN A 71 13.07 6.02 -5.66
N TYR A 72 14.17 5.29 -5.55
CA TYR A 72 15.11 5.41 -4.44
C TYR A 72 15.99 6.66 -4.51
N GLY A 73 15.86 7.47 -5.57
CA GLY A 73 16.55 8.75 -5.74
C GLY A 73 17.96 8.63 -6.32
N GLN A 74 18.63 7.50 -6.18
CA GLN A 74 19.96 7.26 -6.73
C GLN A 74 20.15 5.80 -7.11
N PRO A 75 20.99 5.48 -8.11
CA PRO A 75 21.39 4.12 -8.39
C PRO A 75 21.95 3.45 -7.13
N LEU A 76 21.61 2.18 -6.96
CA LEU A 76 22.19 1.33 -5.92
C LEU A 76 23.62 0.93 -6.31
N ASP A 77 24.43 0.53 -5.33
CA ASP A 77 25.84 0.18 -5.53
C ASP A 77 26.09 -0.92 -6.57
N ASN A 78 25.11 -1.79 -6.76
CA ASN A 78 25.14 -2.81 -7.79
C ASN A 78 24.36 -2.36 -9.03
N PRO A 79 25.01 -2.21 -10.21
CA PRO A 79 24.36 -1.73 -11.44
C PRO A 79 23.25 -2.66 -11.95
N ASN A 80 23.21 -3.92 -11.50
CA ASN A 80 22.15 -4.85 -11.85
C ASN A 80 20.89 -4.68 -10.98
N HIS A 81 20.92 -3.81 -10.00
CA HIS A 81 19.80 -3.57 -9.11
C HIS A 81 18.90 -2.47 -9.67
N VAL A 82 17.63 -2.78 -9.87
CA VAL A 82 16.63 -1.78 -10.26
C VAL A 82 16.35 -0.87 -9.08
N TRP A 83 16.51 0.42 -9.26
CA TRP A 83 16.36 1.44 -8.21
C TRP A 83 15.16 2.38 -8.43
N HIS A 84 14.52 2.31 -9.58
CA HIS A 84 13.28 3.04 -9.88
C HIS A 84 12.44 2.28 -10.93
N GLY A 85 11.14 2.53 -10.92
CA GLY A 85 10.22 1.94 -11.88
C GLY A 85 8.78 1.96 -11.39
N TYR A 86 7.87 1.59 -12.27
CA TYR A 86 6.48 1.40 -11.90
C TYR A 86 6.30 0.10 -11.12
N VAL A 87 5.55 0.19 -10.03
CA VAL A 87 5.11 -0.93 -9.20
C VAL A 87 3.60 -0.83 -8.97
N SER A 88 2.97 -1.93 -8.57
CA SER A 88 1.54 -1.97 -8.25
C SER A 88 1.34 -2.24 -6.77
N SER A 89 0.48 -1.48 -6.12
CA SER A 89 0.09 -1.72 -4.72
C SER A 89 -1.42 -1.67 -4.59
N ALA A 90 -2.01 -2.71 -3.97
CA ALA A 90 -3.44 -2.71 -3.71
C ALA A 90 -3.80 -1.62 -2.69
N VAL A 91 -2.97 -1.46 -1.67
CA VAL A 91 -3.02 -0.34 -0.72
C VAL A 91 -1.65 0.33 -0.68
N LEU A 92 -1.62 1.66 -0.83
CA LEU A 92 -0.43 2.48 -0.67
C LEU A 92 -0.67 3.56 0.37
N LEU A 93 0.16 3.58 1.39
CA LEU A 93 0.28 4.67 2.36
C LEU A 93 1.60 5.39 2.08
N TYR A 94 1.53 6.55 1.41
CA TYR A 94 2.71 7.30 1.00
C TYR A 94 2.84 8.58 1.83
N ASP A 95 3.93 8.70 2.57
CA ASP A 95 4.18 9.81 3.50
C ASP A 95 3.00 10.06 4.46
N CYS A 96 2.30 8.99 4.87
CA CYS A 96 1.19 9.04 5.80
C CYS A 96 1.68 9.09 7.25
N GLU A 97 0.90 9.75 8.11
CA GLU A 97 1.19 9.88 9.52
C GLU A 97 -0.10 9.76 10.35
N TYR A 98 -0.03 9.11 11.51
CA TYR A 98 -1.18 8.83 12.38
C TYR A 98 -2.36 8.26 11.59
N ILE A 99 -2.11 7.14 10.90
CA ILE A 99 -3.10 6.43 10.10
C ILE A 99 -3.29 5.00 10.59
N ARG A 100 -4.53 4.51 10.54
CA ARG A 100 -4.90 3.14 10.92
C ARG A 100 -5.60 2.45 9.77
N LEU A 101 -5.08 1.27 9.38
CA LEU A 101 -5.81 0.32 8.53
C LEU A 101 -6.26 -0.85 9.40
N ARG A 102 -7.56 -1.18 9.33
CA ARG A 102 -8.11 -2.21 10.20
C ARG A 102 -9.14 -3.10 9.51
N ASP A 103 -8.99 -4.42 9.74
CA ASP A 103 -9.97 -5.44 9.39
C ASP A 103 -10.34 -5.38 7.89
N LEU A 104 -9.36 -5.52 7.00
CA LEU A 104 -9.50 -5.52 5.55
C LEU A 104 -8.91 -6.80 4.95
N GLU A 105 -9.53 -7.30 3.89
CA GLU A 105 -8.98 -8.31 3.01
C GLU A 105 -8.36 -7.63 1.79
N ILE A 106 -7.14 -8.06 1.40
CA ILE A 106 -6.35 -7.36 0.38
C ILE A 106 -5.66 -8.40 -0.51
N SER A 107 -5.83 -8.29 -1.82
CA SER A 107 -5.12 -9.12 -2.79
C SER A 107 -4.67 -8.33 -4.02
N ASN A 108 -3.63 -8.83 -4.71
CA ASN A 108 -3.07 -8.19 -5.89
C ASN A 108 -2.50 -9.23 -6.86
N ASP A 109 -3.37 -10.10 -7.35
CA ASP A 109 -3.05 -11.09 -8.38
C ASP A 109 -3.71 -10.70 -9.71
N PRO A 110 -2.95 -10.34 -10.75
CA PRO A 110 -3.48 -10.02 -12.08
C PRO A 110 -3.91 -11.25 -12.89
N GLY A 111 -3.75 -12.46 -12.34
CA GLY A 111 -3.95 -13.69 -13.07
C GLY A 111 -2.79 -14.00 -14.03
N LEU A 112 -3.10 -14.63 -15.15
CA LEU A 112 -2.14 -14.88 -16.23
C LEU A 112 -2.13 -13.67 -17.17
N LEU A 113 -1.05 -12.89 -17.13
CA LEU A 113 -0.84 -11.80 -18.07
C LEU A 113 -0.15 -12.35 -19.34
N PRO A 114 -0.70 -12.11 -20.54
CA PRO A 114 -0.06 -12.48 -21.78
C PRO A 114 1.34 -11.85 -21.86
N GLY A 115 2.37 -12.65 -22.12
CA GLY A 115 3.75 -12.20 -22.25
C GLY A 115 4.48 -11.94 -20.93
N GLU A 116 3.82 -11.96 -19.78
CA GLU A 116 4.50 -11.83 -18.50
C GLU A 116 5.30 -13.11 -18.20
N ARG A 117 6.60 -12.98 -18.13
CA ARG A 117 7.51 -14.04 -17.72
C ARG A 117 8.42 -13.54 -16.62
N TYR A 118 8.63 -14.36 -15.60
CA TYR A 118 9.45 -14.02 -14.45
C TYR A 118 10.92 -13.71 -14.74
N ASN A 119 11.40 -14.05 -15.92
CA ASN A 119 12.80 -13.90 -16.33
C ASN A 119 13.04 -12.81 -17.39
N GLN A 120 12.08 -11.92 -17.64
CA GLN A 120 12.18 -10.85 -18.64
C GLN A 120 11.86 -9.48 -18.04
N GLY A 121 12.19 -8.39 -18.76
CA GLY A 121 12.18 -7.03 -18.27
C GLY A 121 10.80 -6.39 -17.98
N ASP A 122 9.72 -7.05 -18.36
CA ASP A 122 8.34 -6.64 -18.13
C ASP A 122 7.74 -7.13 -16.78
N LYS A 123 8.61 -7.59 -15.91
CA LYS A 123 8.24 -8.04 -14.56
C LYS A 123 7.72 -6.88 -13.72
N MET A 124 6.51 -7.00 -13.23
CA MET A 124 5.92 -6.02 -12.34
C MET A 124 6.08 -6.44 -10.88
N ASN A 125 6.69 -5.56 -10.08
CA ASN A 125 6.66 -5.71 -8.62
C ASN A 125 5.28 -5.34 -8.09
N ARG A 126 4.72 -6.17 -7.22
CA ARG A 126 3.39 -5.96 -6.64
C ARG A 126 3.39 -6.15 -5.14
N THR A 127 2.62 -5.32 -4.45
CA THR A 127 2.37 -5.47 -3.02
C THR A 127 0.88 -5.55 -2.72
N GLY A 128 0.56 -6.21 -1.62
CA GLY A 128 -0.75 -6.05 -0.99
C GLY A 128 -0.83 -4.67 -0.34
N VAL A 129 0.03 -4.42 0.64
CA VAL A 129 0.14 -3.12 1.31
C VAL A 129 1.56 -2.59 1.18
N ALA A 130 1.72 -1.38 0.67
CA ALA A 130 2.97 -0.63 0.70
C ALA A 130 2.85 0.57 1.66
N VAL A 131 3.82 0.70 2.57
CA VAL A 131 3.96 1.85 3.46
C VAL A 131 5.29 2.51 3.12
N VAL A 132 5.24 3.72 2.59
CA VAL A 132 6.40 4.42 2.03
C VAL A 132 6.60 5.74 2.76
N ALA A 133 7.79 5.93 3.33
CA ALA A 133 8.27 7.19 3.87
C ALA A 133 9.37 7.75 2.98
N GLN A 134 9.22 8.97 2.47
CA GLN A 134 10.21 9.56 1.58
C GLN A 134 10.51 11.04 1.87
N ASN A 135 9.49 11.90 1.92
CA ASN A 135 9.69 13.35 1.82
C ASN A 135 9.36 14.12 3.11
N ARG A 136 9.12 13.43 4.23
CA ARG A 136 8.61 14.06 5.45
C ARG A 136 9.39 13.74 6.72
N GLY A 137 10.61 13.25 6.60
CA GLY A 137 11.43 12.88 7.75
C GLY A 137 10.79 11.78 8.60
N THR A 138 10.61 12.02 9.89
CA THR A 138 10.02 11.04 10.80
C THR A 138 8.50 10.99 10.67
N LEU A 139 7.97 9.80 10.40
CA LEU A 139 6.53 9.53 10.34
C LEU A 139 6.10 8.72 11.56
N HIS A 140 5.03 9.16 12.23
CA HIS A 140 4.55 8.59 13.48
C HIS A 140 3.22 7.86 13.32
N GLY A 141 2.99 6.87 14.20
CA GLY A 141 1.67 6.36 14.51
C GLY A 141 0.98 5.62 13.37
N ILE A 142 1.70 4.80 12.61
CA ILE A 142 1.10 3.97 11.55
C ILE A 142 0.71 2.62 12.14
N THR A 143 -0.56 2.25 12.00
CA THR A 143 -1.08 0.98 12.53
C THR A 143 -1.78 0.17 11.45
N LEU A 144 -1.28 -1.05 11.22
CA LEU A 144 -1.91 -2.08 10.39
C LEU A 144 -2.39 -3.20 11.31
N THR A 145 -3.69 -3.45 11.40
CA THR A 145 -4.20 -4.46 12.32
C THR A 145 -5.36 -5.27 11.73
N GLY A 146 -5.35 -6.60 11.97
CA GLY A 146 -6.43 -7.47 11.51
C GLY A 146 -6.52 -7.58 9.98
N LEU A 147 -5.44 -7.32 9.25
CA LEU A 147 -5.43 -7.41 7.79
C LEU A 147 -5.25 -8.89 7.37
N TYR A 148 -6.01 -9.30 6.36
CA TYR A 148 -5.79 -10.53 5.64
C TYR A 148 -5.26 -10.21 4.24
N VAL A 149 -3.94 -10.37 4.05
CA VAL A 149 -3.25 -10.07 2.79
C VAL A 149 -2.87 -11.37 2.12
N HIS A 150 -3.34 -11.59 0.90
CA HIS A 150 -3.11 -12.86 0.22
C HIS A 150 -3.10 -12.71 -1.30
N ASP A 151 -2.62 -13.76 -1.98
CA ASP A 151 -2.60 -13.84 -3.43
C ASP A 151 -2.02 -12.55 -4.07
N VAL A 152 -0.81 -12.20 -3.61
CA VAL A 152 -0.03 -11.10 -4.18
C VAL A 152 1.02 -11.66 -5.11
N LYS A 153 0.83 -11.47 -6.42
CA LYS A 153 1.69 -12.04 -7.44
C LYS A 153 2.57 -10.99 -8.08
N GLY A 154 3.75 -10.82 -7.51
CA GLY A 154 4.77 -9.89 -7.99
C GLY A 154 6.00 -10.61 -8.56
N ASN A 155 6.97 -9.82 -8.97
CA ASN A 155 8.24 -10.30 -9.48
C ASN A 155 9.05 -11.03 -8.40
N VAL A 156 9.51 -12.24 -8.68
CA VAL A 156 10.32 -13.04 -7.74
C VAL A 156 11.83 -12.88 -7.94
N TYR A 157 12.25 -12.20 -8.98
CA TYR A 157 13.67 -12.08 -9.38
C TYR A 157 14.28 -10.72 -9.04
N ASP A 158 13.46 -9.67 -8.91
CA ASP A 158 13.93 -8.34 -8.57
C ASP A 158 13.79 -8.09 -7.07
N LYS A 159 14.85 -7.55 -6.45
CA LYS A 159 14.94 -7.45 -4.99
C LYS A 159 14.66 -6.06 -4.44
N HIS A 160 14.56 -5.05 -5.28
CA HIS A 160 14.77 -3.68 -4.83
C HIS A 160 13.52 -2.80 -4.86
N LEU A 161 12.51 -3.12 -5.66
CA LEU A 161 11.26 -2.39 -5.66
C LEU A 161 10.21 -3.07 -4.77
N ALA A 162 9.17 -2.32 -4.43
CA ALA A 162 8.10 -2.76 -3.54
C ALA A 162 7.43 -4.04 -4.03
N ASN A 163 7.59 -5.14 -3.29
CA ASN A 163 7.10 -6.46 -3.66
C ASN A 163 6.78 -7.28 -2.41
N GLY A 164 5.70 -8.07 -2.45
CA GLY A 164 5.30 -8.94 -1.34
C GLY A 164 3.98 -8.55 -0.67
N GLY A 165 3.62 -9.22 0.41
CA GLY A 165 2.34 -9.00 1.09
C GLY A 165 2.24 -7.63 1.75
N ILE A 166 3.08 -7.36 2.74
CA ILE A 166 3.20 -6.05 3.41
C ILE A 166 4.64 -5.59 3.26
N TYR A 167 4.83 -4.39 2.73
CA TYR A 167 6.14 -3.82 2.43
C TYR A 167 6.24 -2.42 3.03
N CYS A 168 7.17 -2.24 3.98
CA CYS A 168 7.45 -0.96 4.61
C CYS A 168 8.85 -0.51 4.24
N VAL A 169 9.01 0.72 3.74
CA VAL A 169 10.28 1.25 3.26
C VAL A 169 10.45 2.72 3.56
N CYS A 170 11.68 3.10 3.92
CA CYS A 170 12.14 4.48 3.92
C CYS A 170 13.00 4.70 2.67
N GLN A 171 12.68 5.72 1.90
CA GLN A 171 13.37 6.09 0.68
C GLN A 171 14.13 7.40 0.86
N LYS A 172 15.14 7.64 0.02
CA LYS A 172 15.84 8.91 0.01
C LYS A 172 14.87 10.03 -0.37
N PRO A 173 14.88 11.17 0.35
CA PRO A 173 14.09 12.33 -0.03
C PRO A 173 14.38 12.77 -1.48
N GLU A 174 13.36 13.25 -2.17
CA GLU A 174 13.51 13.81 -3.53
C GLU A 174 14.32 15.09 -3.53
N GLN A 175 14.18 15.90 -2.47
CA GLN A 175 15.01 17.09 -2.27
C GLN A 175 16.39 16.72 -1.74
N GLU A 176 17.43 17.30 -2.31
CA GLU A 176 18.83 16.98 -1.97
C GLU A 176 19.16 17.15 -0.48
N ASN A 177 18.60 18.16 0.17
CA ASN A 177 18.76 18.44 1.60
C ASN A 177 17.51 18.04 2.41
N GLY A 178 16.68 17.13 1.88
CA GLY A 178 15.51 16.66 2.57
C GLY A 178 15.85 15.85 3.82
N GLU A 179 14.99 15.89 4.80
CA GLU A 179 15.14 15.13 6.04
C GLU A 179 15.06 13.63 5.77
N ILE A 180 15.97 12.86 6.36
CA ILE A 180 16.00 11.38 6.19
C ILE A 180 14.71 10.78 6.74
N ALA A 181 14.02 10.02 5.89
CA ALA A 181 12.79 9.33 6.25
C ALA A 181 13.04 8.22 7.27
N ARG A 182 12.14 8.11 8.26
CA ARG A 182 12.09 7.03 9.24
C ARG A 182 10.69 6.88 9.82
N TYR A 183 10.43 5.73 10.43
CA TYR A 183 9.20 5.48 11.17
C TYR A 183 9.43 5.50 12.66
N GLU A 184 8.48 6.08 13.40
CA GLU A 184 8.27 5.89 14.83
C GLU A 184 6.82 5.42 15.05
N ASP A 185 6.64 4.43 15.94
CA ASP A 185 5.33 3.82 16.21
C ASP A 185 4.66 3.18 14.97
N LEU A 186 5.42 2.41 14.19
CA LEU A 186 4.88 1.54 13.15
C LEU A 186 4.49 0.19 13.76
N HIS A 187 3.20 -0.12 13.80
CA HIS A 187 2.66 -1.33 14.39
C HIS A 187 1.95 -2.19 13.34
N ILE A 188 2.36 -3.47 13.24
CA ILE A 188 1.69 -4.48 12.41
C ILE A 188 1.25 -5.60 13.35
N THR A 189 -0.06 -5.74 13.58
CA THR A 189 -0.59 -6.65 14.59
C THR A 189 -1.77 -7.46 14.06
N ARG A 190 -1.85 -8.74 14.46
CA ARG A 190 -2.96 -9.64 14.10
C ARG A 190 -3.23 -9.72 12.59
N CYS A 191 -2.21 -9.51 11.78
CA CYS A 191 -2.29 -9.65 10.34
C CYS A 191 -1.96 -11.09 9.92
N ARG A 192 -2.65 -11.57 8.88
CA ARG A 192 -2.34 -12.83 8.21
C ARG A 192 -1.86 -12.51 6.80
N VAL A 193 -0.69 -13.04 6.43
CA VAL A 193 -0.12 -12.86 5.09
C VAL A 193 0.19 -14.24 4.52
N GLU A 194 -0.35 -14.57 3.35
CA GLU A 194 -0.13 -15.87 2.72
C GLU A 194 -0.21 -15.81 1.20
N ARG A 195 0.40 -16.79 0.54
CA ARG A 195 0.43 -16.90 -0.92
C ARG A 195 0.87 -15.60 -1.62
N CYS A 196 1.87 -14.96 -1.06
CA CYS A 196 2.48 -13.76 -1.60
C CYS A 196 3.85 -14.12 -2.19
N SER A 197 4.11 -13.68 -3.43
CA SER A 197 5.43 -13.81 -4.00
C SER A 197 6.33 -12.78 -3.38
N ARG A 198 7.29 -13.31 -2.62
CA ARG A 198 8.38 -12.67 -1.93
C ARG A 198 8.05 -11.63 -0.88
#